data_77dece8df0642fbc3e27ed23aed4b01b
#
_entry.id   77dece8df0642fbc3e27ed23aed4b01b
#
_cell.length_a   1.000
_cell.length_b   1.000
_cell.length_c   1.000
_cell.angle_alpha   90.00
_cell.angle_beta   90.00
_cell.angle_gamma   90.00
#
_symmetry.space_group_name_H-M   'P 1'
#
loop_
_entity.id
_entity.type
_entity.pdbx_description
1 polymer ?
#
loop_
_entity_poly.entity_id
_entity_poly.type
_entity_poly.pdbx_seq_one_letter_code
_entity_poly.pdbx_strand_id
1 'polypeptide(L)'
;MSSKVVGILGGGQLGRMFAAAASLLNVKTVILDVGDDAPAKQVLNSPHINGSFKDPSFIQQLAEKVDVLTVEIEHVDVDALRKLRESHPQVEIHPSPETIGIIQDKYRQKLHLQVHLGGANAPLGLFQQIDVTPDDIKRVAAELGLPLMLKRRTLAYDGRGNYVLRSSEPRDITAAIQFLCPNGGGKGELYAEKWVPFIKELAVMVVRGRDGNVASYPAVETVHKDSICHLVWAPFRTANVEQDPFIRANVQRIAQEAIKSFTGAGVFGVELFLLASGEILINEIAPRPHNSGHYTIEACESSQFDNHLRAILGLPLGSTKIKVGAAGMLNILGSNRLIQPQPSKVSFSSDPLIDKLTHVALSTPGATPHLYGKAQSRKGRKMGHITVVGVSDAEVGERMAGLLSALADFEHPTTDSESSSALSSYRPHLHGQSHPHPLISIIMGSDSDLPTMLPAAQILQKHFPSVPFEVTLVSAHRTPLRLVAFAKGAAERGVKVIIAGAGGAAHLPGMVASMTALPVVGVPIDSKSVAGGGGGLSGVDAMWSILQMPRGIPVAAVAINNSTNAALLAVRILSAGNPELVREMEVYQKGLGEEVDRKIGVLGDIGWGNYGKSKI
;
A
#
# COMPACT_ATOMS: atom_id res chain seq x y z
N MET A 1 13.60 -23.55 27.81
CA MET A 1 12.91 -22.31 27.42
C MET A 1 13.87 -21.18 27.66
N SER A 2 14.08 -20.27 26.72
CA SER A 2 14.96 -19.12 26.92
C SER A 2 14.40 -18.30 28.06
N SER A 3 15.20 -18.15 29.13
CA SER A 3 14.88 -17.27 30.28
C SER A 3 15.18 -15.80 29.96
N LYS A 4 15.50 -15.45 28.71
CA LYS A 4 15.87 -14.09 28.31
C LYS A 4 14.73 -13.12 28.47
N VAL A 5 15.03 -11.98 29.08
CA VAL A 5 14.13 -10.84 29.27
C VAL A 5 14.52 -9.73 28.30
N VAL A 6 13.55 -9.13 27.61
CA VAL A 6 13.78 -8.05 26.64
C VAL A 6 13.36 -6.72 27.24
N GLY A 7 14.26 -5.75 27.26
CA GLY A 7 14.00 -4.37 27.60
C GLY A 7 13.65 -3.53 26.37
N ILE A 8 12.64 -2.68 26.49
CA ILE A 8 12.21 -1.78 25.42
C ILE A 8 12.37 -0.33 25.89
N LEU A 9 13.16 0.44 25.11
CA LEU A 9 13.32 1.87 25.29
C LEU A 9 12.22 2.61 24.52
N GLY A 10 11.21 3.06 25.26
CA GLY A 10 9.96 3.62 24.78
C GLY A 10 8.78 2.68 25.02
N GLY A 11 7.63 3.23 25.35
CA GLY A 11 6.41 2.49 25.72
C GLY A 11 5.19 2.87 24.86
N GLY A 12 5.38 3.34 23.64
CA GLY A 12 4.30 3.71 22.73
C GLY A 12 3.65 2.52 22.03
N GLN A 13 3.08 2.77 20.85
CA GLN A 13 2.34 1.75 20.10
C GLN A 13 3.22 0.62 19.56
N LEU A 14 4.48 0.90 19.18
CA LEU A 14 5.37 -0.14 18.67
C LEU A 14 5.77 -1.10 19.79
N GLY A 15 6.11 -0.56 20.96
CA GLY A 15 6.36 -1.37 22.15
C GLY A 15 5.15 -2.20 22.57
N ARG A 16 3.92 -1.65 22.46
CA ARG A 16 2.67 -2.38 22.69
C ARG A 16 2.52 -3.60 21.78
N MET A 17 2.69 -3.41 20.47
CA MET A 17 2.56 -4.51 19.50
C MET A 17 3.73 -5.50 19.61
N PHE A 18 4.93 -5.03 19.94
CA PHE A 18 6.07 -5.90 20.22
C PHE A 18 5.83 -6.76 21.47
N ALA A 19 5.33 -6.15 22.55
CA ALA A 19 5.00 -6.88 23.77
C ALA A 19 3.92 -7.95 23.54
N ALA A 20 2.92 -7.66 22.69
CA ALA A 20 1.92 -8.63 22.27
C ALA A 20 2.56 -9.82 21.52
N ALA A 21 3.46 -9.57 20.57
CA ALA A 21 4.20 -10.62 19.86
C ALA A 21 5.11 -11.43 20.81
N ALA A 22 5.78 -10.77 21.74
CA ALA A 22 6.64 -11.43 22.72
C ALA A 22 5.84 -12.37 23.65
N SER A 23 4.62 -11.99 23.99
CA SER A 23 3.75 -12.81 24.86
C SER A 23 3.40 -14.17 24.23
N LEU A 24 3.28 -14.26 22.90
CA LEU A 24 3.00 -15.51 22.18
C LEU A 24 4.13 -16.54 22.36
N LEU A 25 5.38 -16.09 22.52
CA LEU A 25 6.53 -16.95 22.77
C LEU A 25 6.88 -17.03 24.27
N ASN A 26 6.03 -16.52 25.16
CA ASN A 26 6.28 -16.43 26.61
C ASN A 26 7.63 -15.73 26.94
N VAL A 27 8.01 -14.72 26.14
CA VAL A 27 9.19 -13.89 26.37
C VAL A 27 8.77 -12.70 27.23
N LYS A 28 9.45 -12.54 28.36
CA LYS A 28 9.21 -11.42 29.28
C LYS A 28 9.74 -10.13 28.68
N THR A 29 8.96 -9.05 28.81
CA THR A 29 9.40 -7.70 28.39
C THR A 29 9.30 -6.72 29.56
N VAL A 30 10.26 -5.82 29.64
CA VAL A 30 10.29 -4.70 30.59
C VAL A 30 10.34 -3.39 29.81
N ILE A 31 9.40 -2.50 30.10
CA ILE A 31 9.23 -1.24 29.37
C ILE A 31 9.81 -0.09 30.20
N LEU A 32 10.64 0.75 29.57
CA LEU A 32 11.07 2.03 30.12
C LEU A 32 10.37 3.17 29.38
N ASP A 33 9.43 3.83 30.01
CA ASP A 33 8.78 5.06 29.51
C ASP A 33 8.21 5.87 30.68
N VAL A 34 7.90 7.13 30.39
CA VAL A 34 7.27 8.03 31.36
C VAL A 34 5.77 7.72 31.47
N GLY A 35 5.29 7.66 32.72
CA GLY A 35 3.88 7.36 33.02
C GLY A 35 3.58 5.85 33.09
N ASP A 36 2.63 5.49 33.93
CA ASP A 36 2.19 4.10 34.11
C ASP A 36 1.17 3.70 33.04
N ASP A 37 0.56 4.68 32.37
CA ASP A 37 -0.46 4.53 31.32
C ASP A 37 0.14 4.46 29.90
N ALA A 38 1.47 4.36 29.78
CA ALA A 38 2.13 4.20 28.49
C ALA A 38 1.55 2.97 27.73
N PRO A 39 1.24 3.08 26.43
CA PRO A 39 0.56 2.04 25.65
C PRO A 39 1.12 0.62 25.81
N ALA A 40 2.44 0.47 25.83
CA ALA A 40 3.09 -0.83 25.98
C ALA A 40 2.95 -1.41 27.40
N LYS A 41 2.88 -0.56 28.42
CA LYS A 41 2.72 -0.98 29.83
C LYS A 41 1.32 -1.55 30.12
N GLN A 42 0.31 -1.16 29.32
CA GLN A 42 -1.09 -1.59 29.50
C GLN A 42 -1.35 -3.06 29.14
N VAL A 43 -0.45 -3.72 28.40
CA VAL A 43 -0.69 -5.08 27.88
C VAL A 43 0.00 -6.18 28.68
N LEU A 44 0.84 -5.84 29.65
CA LEU A 44 1.61 -6.80 30.43
C LEU A 44 1.67 -6.42 31.91
N ASN A 45 1.48 -7.40 32.78
CA ASN A 45 1.72 -7.27 34.22
C ASN A 45 3.20 -7.53 34.55
N SER A 46 4.10 -6.68 34.11
CA SER A 46 5.53 -6.74 34.44
C SER A 46 5.94 -5.53 35.27
N PRO A 47 6.96 -5.63 36.10
CA PRO A 47 7.51 -4.48 36.81
C PRO A 47 8.23 -3.56 35.80
N HIS A 48 7.47 -2.66 35.19
CA HIS A 48 7.98 -1.65 34.26
C HIS A 48 8.73 -0.55 34.99
N ILE A 49 9.55 0.23 34.26
CA ILE A 49 10.28 1.37 34.81
C ILE A 49 9.57 2.65 34.36
N ASN A 50 9.26 3.52 35.32
CA ASN A 50 8.70 4.84 35.07
C ASN A 50 9.84 5.87 35.05
N GLY A 51 10.26 6.26 33.85
CA GLY A 51 11.37 7.20 33.67
C GLY A 51 11.61 7.49 32.19
N SER A 52 12.45 8.46 31.92
CA SER A 52 12.79 8.85 30.55
C SER A 52 13.78 7.86 29.93
N PHE A 53 13.46 7.34 28.76
CA PHE A 53 14.39 6.54 27.94
C PHE A 53 15.54 7.35 27.32
N LYS A 54 15.63 8.66 27.64
CA LYS A 54 16.75 9.56 27.32
C LYS A 54 17.68 9.80 28.50
N ASP A 55 17.31 9.33 29.68
CA ASP A 55 18.09 9.50 30.90
C ASP A 55 18.98 8.27 31.14
N PRO A 56 20.30 8.43 31.14
CA PRO A 56 21.24 7.32 31.33
C PRO A 56 20.99 6.50 32.60
N SER A 57 20.52 7.12 33.69
CA SER A 57 20.28 6.42 34.96
C SER A 57 19.11 5.41 34.86
N PHE A 58 18.03 5.76 34.14
CA PHE A 58 16.93 4.85 33.92
C PHE A 58 17.26 3.77 32.88
N ILE A 59 18.10 4.11 31.88
CA ILE A 59 18.61 3.12 30.90
C ILE A 59 19.44 2.06 31.65
N GLN A 60 20.29 2.46 32.58
CA GLN A 60 21.06 1.55 33.42
C GLN A 60 20.16 0.67 34.30
N GLN A 61 19.15 1.25 34.95
CA GLN A 61 18.19 0.50 35.77
C GLN A 61 17.43 -0.56 34.93
N LEU A 62 17.14 -0.25 33.66
CA LEU A 62 16.54 -1.22 32.75
C LEU A 62 17.53 -2.34 32.43
N ALA A 63 18.78 -2.01 32.12
CA ALA A 63 19.81 -3.00 31.77
C ALA A 63 20.09 -4.01 32.90
N GLU A 64 19.97 -3.62 34.16
CA GLU A 64 20.09 -4.52 35.31
C GLU A 64 19.00 -5.59 35.41
N LYS A 65 17.90 -5.45 34.61
CA LYS A 65 16.72 -6.34 34.68
C LYS A 65 16.51 -7.18 33.41
N VAL A 66 17.36 -7.00 32.40
CA VAL A 66 17.12 -7.58 31.07
C VAL A 66 18.39 -8.15 30.46
N ASP A 67 18.23 -9.06 29.51
CA ASP A 67 19.32 -9.68 28.76
C ASP A 67 19.54 -9.01 27.39
N VAL A 68 18.47 -8.43 26.82
CA VAL A 68 18.49 -7.77 25.52
C VAL A 68 17.77 -6.45 25.61
N LEU A 69 18.36 -5.39 25.06
CA LEU A 69 17.74 -4.08 24.89
C LEU A 69 17.38 -3.83 23.42
N THR A 70 16.21 -3.28 23.20
CA THR A 70 15.79 -2.77 21.89
C THR A 70 15.09 -1.42 22.02
N VAL A 71 14.90 -0.73 20.87
CA VAL A 71 14.31 0.60 20.82
C VAL A 71 12.95 0.55 20.12
N GLU A 72 11.99 1.29 20.66
CA GLU A 72 10.72 1.60 19.98
C GLU A 72 10.82 2.90 19.17
N ILE A 73 11.72 3.77 19.58
CA ILE A 73 11.97 5.08 18.98
C ILE A 73 13.47 5.33 18.91
N GLU A 74 13.93 5.91 17.81
CA GLU A 74 15.35 6.22 17.61
C GLU A 74 15.89 7.36 18.47
N HIS A 75 15.05 8.13 19.15
CA HIS A 75 15.45 9.32 19.92
C HIS A 75 15.94 8.99 21.35
N VAL A 76 16.74 7.94 21.47
CA VAL A 76 17.40 7.51 22.72
C VAL A 76 18.78 8.15 22.87
N ASP A 77 19.34 8.12 24.07
CA ASP A 77 20.73 8.56 24.31
C ASP A 77 21.71 7.46 23.85
N VAL A 78 22.30 7.66 22.65
CA VAL A 78 23.24 6.71 22.05
C VAL A 78 24.54 6.60 22.82
N ASP A 79 25.02 7.70 23.44
CA ASP A 79 26.25 7.67 24.20
C ASP A 79 26.07 6.90 25.53
N ALA A 80 24.88 7.00 26.13
CA ALA A 80 24.50 6.13 27.24
C ALA A 80 24.48 4.65 26.82
N LEU A 81 23.96 4.32 25.64
CA LEU A 81 23.96 2.93 25.13
C LEU A 81 25.37 2.40 24.82
N ARG A 82 26.28 3.23 24.33
CA ARG A 82 27.71 2.86 24.14
C ARG A 82 28.40 2.56 25.48
N LYS A 83 28.25 3.45 26.45
CA LYS A 83 28.78 3.24 27.80
C LYS A 83 28.17 2.00 28.46
N LEU A 84 26.90 1.78 28.29
CA LEU A 84 26.21 0.59 28.80
C LEU A 84 26.81 -0.70 28.25
N ARG A 85 27.08 -0.76 26.93
CA ARG A 85 27.73 -1.92 26.31
C ARG A 85 29.12 -2.24 26.88
N GLU A 86 29.84 -1.21 27.30
CA GLU A 86 31.16 -1.37 27.95
C GLU A 86 31.01 -1.83 29.40
N SER A 87 30.07 -1.24 30.16
CA SER A 87 29.88 -1.52 31.59
C SER A 87 29.04 -2.79 31.85
N HIS A 88 28.16 -3.19 30.93
CA HIS A 88 27.27 -4.34 31.03
C HIS A 88 27.36 -5.20 29.77
N PRO A 89 28.51 -5.83 29.46
CA PRO A 89 28.75 -6.58 28.22
C PRO A 89 27.85 -7.81 28.07
N GLN A 90 27.19 -8.26 29.13
CA GLN A 90 26.21 -9.33 29.14
C GLN A 90 24.86 -8.91 28.56
N VAL A 91 24.57 -7.61 28.46
CA VAL A 91 23.31 -7.08 27.89
C VAL A 91 23.52 -6.77 26.42
N GLU A 92 22.81 -7.49 25.58
CA GLU A 92 22.87 -7.30 24.12
C GLU A 92 21.99 -6.11 23.72
N ILE A 93 22.48 -5.23 22.84
CA ILE A 93 21.75 -4.03 22.38
C ILE A 93 21.48 -4.13 20.88
N HIS A 94 20.22 -4.12 20.50
CA HIS A 94 19.77 -4.29 19.12
C HIS A 94 18.70 -3.27 18.70
N PRO A 95 18.87 -2.60 17.52
CA PRO A 95 20.10 -2.56 16.72
C PRO A 95 21.30 -2.00 17.48
N SER A 96 22.51 -2.10 16.89
CA SER A 96 23.71 -1.58 17.60
C SER A 96 23.61 -0.08 17.89
N PRO A 97 24.23 0.41 18.96
CA PRO A 97 24.29 1.85 19.25
C PRO A 97 24.85 2.67 18.08
N GLU A 98 25.80 2.12 17.32
CA GLU A 98 26.37 2.76 16.14
C GLU A 98 25.31 2.96 15.05
N THR A 99 24.53 1.91 14.76
CA THR A 99 23.42 1.96 13.80
C THR A 99 22.37 2.97 14.21
N ILE A 100 21.95 2.95 15.49
CA ILE A 100 20.97 3.92 16.00
C ILE A 100 21.52 5.35 15.85
N GLY A 101 22.80 5.58 16.20
CA GLY A 101 23.42 6.91 16.13
C GLY A 101 23.59 7.44 14.69
N ILE A 102 23.82 6.55 13.71
CA ILE A 102 23.84 6.94 12.30
C ILE A 102 22.43 7.33 11.85
N ILE A 103 21.41 6.54 12.20
CA ILE A 103 20.03 6.71 11.72
C ILE A 103 19.35 7.92 12.40
N GLN A 104 19.69 8.23 13.65
CA GLN A 104 19.16 9.42 14.35
C GLN A 104 19.46 10.73 13.60
N ASP A 105 20.63 10.82 12.97
CA ASP A 105 21.05 11.98 12.18
C ASP A 105 20.80 11.69 10.70
N LYS A 106 19.75 12.28 10.14
CA LYS A 106 19.32 12.04 8.77
C LYS A 106 20.40 12.36 7.72
N TYR A 107 21.23 13.35 7.96
CA TYR A 107 22.36 13.67 7.08
C TYR A 107 23.47 12.61 7.17
N ARG A 108 23.83 12.17 8.38
CA ARG A 108 24.80 11.06 8.55
C ARG A 108 24.28 9.77 7.96
N GLN A 109 22.98 9.50 8.07
CA GLN A 109 22.35 8.36 7.42
C GLN A 109 22.54 8.40 5.89
N LYS A 110 22.31 9.56 5.25
CA LYS A 110 22.54 9.74 3.81
C LYS A 110 23.99 9.52 3.43
N LEU A 111 24.95 10.10 4.19
CA LEU A 111 26.37 9.89 3.95
C LEU A 111 26.77 8.42 4.08
N HIS A 112 26.29 7.73 5.10
CA HIS A 112 26.55 6.30 5.29
C HIS A 112 26.05 5.49 4.10
N LEU A 113 24.82 5.72 3.67
CA LEU A 113 24.22 5.03 2.53
C LEU A 113 24.97 5.36 1.22
N GLN A 114 25.38 6.62 1.02
CA GLN A 114 26.17 7.02 -0.13
C GLN A 114 27.48 6.23 -0.22
N VAL A 115 28.21 6.13 0.87
CA VAL A 115 29.50 5.38 0.91
C VAL A 115 29.30 3.90 0.61
N HIS A 116 28.25 3.28 1.13
CA HIS A 116 28.08 1.82 1.06
C HIS A 116 27.28 1.34 -0.16
N LEU A 117 26.53 2.22 -0.84
CA LEU A 117 25.65 1.85 -1.96
C LEU A 117 26.13 2.35 -3.33
N GLY A 118 27.41 2.65 -3.49
CA GLY A 118 27.99 2.98 -4.79
C GLY A 118 28.43 4.43 -4.97
N GLY A 119 28.65 5.17 -3.90
CA GLY A 119 29.19 6.53 -3.95
C GLY A 119 28.25 7.50 -4.67
N ALA A 120 28.72 8.09 -5.76
CA ALA A 120 27.91 9.01 -6.57
C ALA A 120 26.70 8.34 -7.26
N ASN A 121 26.72 7.01 -7.42
CA ASN A 121 25.64 6.21 -8.03
C ASN A 121 24.69 5.59 -6.99
N ALA A 122 24.83 5.96 -5.72
CA ALA A 122 23.93 5.47 -4.68
C ALA A 122 22.49 5.89 -5.00
N PRO A 123 21.48 5.04 -4.70
CA PRO A 123 20.07 5.32 -4.97
C PRO A 123 19.52 6.36 -3.99
N LEU A 124 20.04 7.58 -4.05
CA LEU A 124 19.73 8.72 -3.18
C LEU A 124 19.44 9.96 -4.02
N GLY A 125 18.52 10.79 -3.58
CA GLY A 125 18.42 12.16 -4.10
C GLY A 125 19.67 12.97 -3.77
N LEU A 126 19.96 14.02 -4.54
CA LEU A 126 21.06 14.95 -4.24
C LEU A 126 20.79 15.64 -2.90
N PHE A 127 21.79 15.67 -2.03
CA PHE A 127 21.67 16.25 -0.69
C PHE A 127 22.96 16.99 -0.29
N GLN A 128 22.82 18.00 0.55
CA GLN A 128 23.94 18.82 1.03
C GLN A 128 23.66 19.34 2.44
N GLN A 129 24.70 19.34 3.30
CA GLN A 129 24.63 20.02 4.58
C GLN A 129 24.57 21.53 4.40
N ILE A 130 23.79 22.19 5.22
CA ILE A 130 23.66 23.64 5.22
C ILE A 130 23.81 24.22 6.63
N ASP A 131 24.37 25.42 6.70
CA ASP A 131 24.31 26.26 7.88
C ASP A 131 22.97 27.01 7.94
N VAL A 132 22.51 27.33 9.15
CA VAL A 132 21.23 28.02 9.35
C VAL A 132 21.40 29.53 9.08
N THR A 133 21.84 29.86 7.87
CA THR A 133 22.03 31.25 7.41
C THR A 133 21.32 31.48 6.08
N PRO A 134 20.75 32.67 5.85
CA PRO A 134 20.10 32.97 4.57
C PRO A 134 21.03 32.82 3.36
N ASP A 135 22.29 33.21 3.50
CA ASP A 135 23.26 33.16 2.40
C ASP A 135 23.60 31.71 2.02
N ASP A 136 23.77 30.82 2.99
CA ASP A 136 24.08 29.42 2.71
C ASP A 136 22.88 28.71 2.09
N ILE A 137 21.66 28.94 2.60
CA ILE A 137 20.43 28.41 2.00
C ILE A 137 20.27 28.92 0.56
N LYS A 138 20.53 30.20 0.30
CA LYS A 138 20.46 30.77 -1.04
C LYS A 138 21.50 30.16 -1.99
N ARG A 139 22.72 29.95 -1.51
CA ARG A 139 23.79 29.27 -2.27
C ARG A 139 23.36 27.86 -2.66
N VAL A 140 22.90 27.05 -1.68
CA VAL A 140 22.49 25.67 -1.94
C VAL A 140 21.25 25.60 -2.83
N ALA A 141 20.31 26.55 -2.71
CA ALA A 141 19.17 26.66 -3.61
C ALA A 141 19.59 26.94 -5.06
N ALA A 142 20.66 27.70 -5.26
CA ALA A 142 21.22 27.94 -6.60
C ALA A 142 21.93 26.68 -7.14
N GLU A 143 22.58 25.89 -6.30
CA GLU A 143 23.31 24.68 -6.71
C GLU A 143 22.38 23.48 -6.99
N LEU A 144 21.40 23.22 -6.12
CA LEU A 144 20.50 22.06 -6.24
C LEU A 144 19.20 22.36 -7.03
N GLY A 145 18.87 23.65 -7.17
CA GLY A 145 17.62 24.12 -7.81
C GLY A 145 16.42 24.14 -6.85
N LEU A 146 15.35 24.79 -7.31
CA LEU A 146 14.06 24.90 -6.60
C LEU A 146 13.01 24.06 -7.32
N PRO A 147 12.02 23.50 -6.59
CA PRO A 147 11.88 23.51 -5.14
C PRO A 147 12.98 22.71 -4.43
N LEU A 148 13.25 23.08 -3.17
CA LEU A 148 14.27 22.45 -2.35
C LEU A 148 13.62 21.98 -1.04
N MET A 149 13.94 20.76 -0.58
CA MET A 149 13.50 20.26 0.71
C MET A 149 14.55 20.56 1.77
N LEU A 150 14.23 21.45 2.70
CA LEU A 150 15.05 21.73 3.86
C LEU A 150 14.62 20.81 5.01
N LYS A 151 15.58 20.16 5.66
CA LYS A 151 15.32 19.19 6.72
C LYS A 151 16.21 19.42 7.93
N ARG A 152 15.65 19.23 9.13
CA ARG A 152 16.44 19.08 10.34
C ARG A 152 17.17 17.74 10.33
N ARG A 153 18.43 17.73 10.77
CA ARG A 153 19.23 16.50 10.84
C ARG A 153 18.71 15.54 11.89
N THR A 154 18.26 16.08 13.04
CA THR A 154 17.80 15.29 14.19
C THR A 154 16.38 15.69 14.61
N LEU A 155 15.69 14.80 15.34
CA LEU A 155 14.35 15.03 15.91
C LEU A 155 13.27 15.38 14.86
N ALA A 156 13.45 14.99 13.59
CA ALA A 156 12.48 15.12 12.52
C ALA A 156 11.65 13.83 12.40
N TYR A 157 10.32 13.94 12.44
CA TYR A 157 9.36 12.84 12.31
C TYR A 157 7.97 13.35 11.94
N ASP A 158 7.17 12.55 11.24
CA ASP A 158 5.77 12.87 10.85
C ASP A 158 5.64 14.30 10.27
N GLY A 159 6.54 14.68 9.33
CA GLY A 159 6.57 16.01 8.68
C GLY A 159 7.13 17.15 9.54
N ARG A 160 7.37 16.93 10.83
CA ARG A 160 8.03 17.93 11.68
C ARG A 160 9.52 17.98 11.37
N GLY A 161 10.02 19.19 11.12
CA GLY A 161 11.42 19.41 10.75
C GLY A 161 11.70 19.31 9.26
N ASN A 162 10.67 19.31 8.40
CA ASN A 162 10.76 19.40 6.95
C ASN A 162 10.10 20.68 6.46
N TYR A 163 10.70 21.36 5.49
CA TYR A 163 10.15 22.57 4.87
C TYR A 163 10.45 22.60 3.36
N VAL A 164 9.42 22.80 2.54
CA VAL A 164 9.58 22.93 1.09
C VAL A 164 9.86 24.39 0.75
N LEU A 165 11.09 24.71 0.38
CA LEU A 165 11.48 26.03 -0.10
C LEU A 165 11.19 26.12 -1.61
N ARG A 166 10.24 26.97 -1.99
CA ARG A 166 9.80 27.16 -3.39
C ARG A 166 10.39 28.37 -4.07
N SER A 167 10.94 29.30 -3.28
CA SER A 167 11.51 30.55 -3.73
C SER A 167 12.74 30.89 -2.89
N SER A 168 13.75 31.50 -3.50
CA SER A 168 14.96 32.01 -2.84
C SER A 168 14.82 33.46 -2.35
N GLU A 169 13.61 34.00 -2.34
CA GLU A 169 13.36 35.33 -1.80
C GLU A 169 13.67 35.40 -0.29
N PRO A 170 14.23 36.51 0.19
CA PRO A 170 14.66 36.63 1.60
C PRO A 170 13.57 36.31 2.61
N ARG A 171 12.31 36.71 2.33
CA ARG A 171 11.16 36.45 3.21
C ARG A 171 10.87 34.95 3.33
N ASP A 172 11.00 34.18 2.23
CA ASP A 172 10.66 32.76 2.19
C ASP A 172 11.77 31.94 2.89
N ILE A 173 13.02 32.33 2.73
CA ILE A 173 14.16 31.77 3.45
C ILE A 173 14.03 32.06 4.96
N THR A 174 13.68 33.29 5.33
CA THR A 174 13.48 33.65 6.75
C THR A 174 12.34 32.82 7.37
N ALA A 175 11.24 32.66 6.66
CA ALA A 175 10.11 31.82 7.10
C ALA A 175 10.55 30.35 7.29
N ALA A 176 11.34 29.80 6.38
CA ALA A 176 11.89 28.45 6.50
C ALA A 176 12.78 28.28 7.74
N ILE A 177 13.67 29.24 8.00
CA ILE A 177 14.56 29.23 9.18
C ILE A 177 13.72 29.33 10.47
N GLN A 178 12.75 30.22 10.53
CA GLN A 178 11.88 30.37 11.70
C GLN A 178 11.05 29.12 11.97
N PHE A 179 10.57 28.45 10.91
CA PHE A 179 9.82 27.19 11.03
C PHE A 179 10.70 26.04 11.52
N LEU A 180 11.89 25.87 10.94
CA LEU A 180 12.77 24.74 11.24
C LEU A 180 13.55 24.95 12.53
N CYS A 181 13.96 26.19 12.85
CA CYS A 181 14.79 26.55 13.98
C CYS A 181 14.22 27.75 14.75
N PRO A 182 13.05 27.64 15.39
CA PRO A 182 12.35 28.76 16.04
C PRO A 182 13.16 29.40 17.19
N ASN A 183 14.09 28.68 17.77
CA ASN A 183 14.94 29.16 18.87
C ASN A 183 16.35 29.59 18.41
N GLY A 184 16.52 29.86 17.10
CA GLY A 184 17.81 30.05 16.48
C GLY A 184 18.47 28.70 16.17
N GLY A 185 19.22 28.64 15.08
CA GLY A 185 19.90 27.42 14.62
C GLY A 185 21.41 27.60 14.63
N GLY A 186 22.10 26.50 14.92
CA GLY A 186 23.54 26.40 14.88
C GLY A 186 24.08 25.98 13.51
N LYS A 187 25.40 25.95 13.45
CA LYS A 187 26.12 25.47 12.27
C LYS A 187 25.82 23.98 12.04
N GLY A 188 25.40 23.64 10.82
CA GLY A 188 25.20 22.25 10.41
C GLY A 188 24.01 21.54 11.05
N GLU A 189 22.99 22.23 11.57
CA GLU A 189 21.76 21.62 12.11
C GLU A 189 20.76 21.22 11.04
N LEU A 190 20.88 21.80 9.84
CA LEU A 190 20.04 21.54 8.68
C LEU A 190 20.82 20.84 7.57
N TYR A 191 20.08 20.21 6.69
CA TYR A 191 20.55 19.79 5.38
C TYR A 191 19.47 20.02 4.35
N ALA A 192 19.86 20.10 3.09
CA ALA A 192 18.99 20.30 1.96
C ALA A 192 18.97 19.05 1.09
N GLU A 193 17.83 18.71 0.55
CA GLU A 193 17.66 17.71 -0.50
C GLU A 193 17.03 18.36 -1.74
N LYS A 194 17.55 18.03 -2.91
CA LYS A 194 16.88 18.38 -4.16
C LYS A 194 15.48 17.76 -4.16
N TRP A 195 14.48 18.52 -4.58
CA TRP A 195 13.12 18.02 -4.73
C TRP A 195 13.08 16.81 -5.67
N VAL A 196 12.54 15.70 -5.18
CA VAL A 196 12.37 14.47 -5.95
C VAL A 196 10.94 14.43 -6.51
N PRO A 197 10.77 14.45 -7.85
CA PRO A 197 9.45 14.37 -8.49
C PRO A 197 8.95 12.92 -8.54
N PHE A 198 8.69 12.33 -7.38
CA PHE A 198 8.20 10.96 -7.30
C PHE A 198 6.74 10.84 -7.72
N ILE A 199 6.38 9.68 -8.26
CA ILE A 199 4.99 9.30 -8.58
C ILE A 199 4.34 8.46 -7.49
N LYS A 200 5.16 7.75 -6.69
CA LYS A 200 4.70 6.95 -5.53
C LYS A 200 5.73 6.98 -4.40
N GLU A 201 5.22 6.96 -3.19
CA GLU A 201 6.02 6.66 -2.00
C GLU A 201 5.86 5.18 -1.66
N LEU A 202 6.99 4.52 -1.39
CA LEU A 202 7.06 3.09 -1.11
C LEU A 202 7.70 2.85 0.25
N ALA A 203 7.39 1.69 0.86
CA ALA A 203 8.09 1.24 2.05
C ALA A 203 8.39 -0.27 1.96
N VAL A 204 9.53 -0.65 2.53
CA VAL A 204 9.94 -2.05 2.70
C VAL A 204 10.40 -2.27 4.13
N MET A 205 9.79 -3.24 4.80
CA MET A 205 10.34 -3.71 6.08
C MET A 205 11.43 -4.73 5.79
N VAL A 206 12.61 -4.54 6.38
CA VAL A 206 13.73 -5.45 6.24
C VAL A 206 14.13 -5.97 7.61
N VAL A 207 14.19 -7.29 7.74
CA VAL A 207 14.69 -7.96 8.96
C VAL A 207 16.17 -8.25 8.78
N ARG A 208 16.98 -7.92 9.78
CA ARG A 208 18.39 -8.28 9.84
C ARG A 208 18.63 -9.20 11.03
N GLY A 209 19.10 -10.41 10.78
CA GLY A 209 19.50 -11.37 11.80
C GLY A 209 20.82 -11.00 12.47
N ARG A 210 21.15 -11.69 13.56
CA ARG A 210 22.46 -11.54 14.25
C ARG A 210 23.65 -11.97 13.39
N ASP A 211 23.42 -12.92 12.48
CA ASP A 211 24.38 -13.40 11.49
C ASP A 211 24.63 -12.42 10.33
N GLY A 212 23.91 -11.31 10.30
CA GLY A 212 23.97 -10.29 9.26
C GLY A 212 23.11 -10.60 8.03
N ASN A 213 22.50 -11.77 7.94
CA ASN A 213 21.57 -12.09 6.87
C ASN A 213 20.32 -11.19 6.95
N VAL A 214 19.77 -10.86 5.79
CA VAL A 214 18.58 -10.01 5.69
C VAL A 214 17.46 -10.71 4.93
N ALA A 215 16.23 -10.48 5.36
CA ALA A 215 15.00 -10.84 4.66
C ALA A 215 14.10 -9.62 4.57
N SER A 216 13.38 -9.44 3.47
CA SER A 216 12.45 -8.32 3.31
C SER A 216 11.01 -8.78 3.14
N TYR A 217 10.11 -7.99 3.67
CA TYR A 217 8.69 -8.07 3.37
C TYR A 217 8.40 -7.54 1.96
N PRO A 218 7.26 -7.88 1.36
CA PRO A 218 6.84 -7.24 0.12
C PRO A 218 6.84 -5.71 0.22
N ALA A 219 7.24 -5.05 -0.86
CA ALA A 219 7.14 -3.61 -0.96
C ALA A 219 5.67 -3.18 -0.90
N VAL A 220 5.39 -2.08 -0.20
CA VAL A 220 4.07 -1.48 -0.08
C VAL A 220 4.06 -0.06 -0.60
N GLU A 221 2.92 0.38 -1.10
CA GLU A 221 2.65 1.78 -1.40
C GLU A 221 2.16 2.49 -0.13
N THR A 222 2.72 3.65 0.17
CA THR A 222 2.28 4.51 1.26
C THR A 222 1.69 5.79 0.73
N VAL A 223 0.55 6.19 1.28
CA VAL A 223 -0.13 7.43 0.91
C VAL A 223 -0.09 8.35 2.11
N HIS A 224 0.52 9.51 1.92
CA HIS A 224 0.67 10.52 2.97
C HIS A 224 -0.32 11.66 2.77
N LYS A 225 -0.86 12.16 3.89
CA LYS A 225 -1.64 13.40 3.99
C LYS A 225 -0.96 14.28 5.03
N ASP A 226 -0.62 15.50 4.68
CA ASP A 226 0.12 16.42 5.56
C ASP A 226 1.41 15.80 6.14
N SER A 227 2.15 15.05 5.30
CA SER A 227 3.38 14.30 5.66
C SER A 227 3.18 13.21 6.74
N ILE A 228 1.95 12.80 7.01
CA ILE A 228 1.64 11.69 7.91
C ILE A 228 1.13 10.52 7.06
N CYS A 229 1.71 9.33 7.22
CA CYS A 229 1.23 8.13 6.55
C CYS A 229 -0.24 7.88 6.93
N HIS A 230 -1.11 7.87 5.93
CA HIS A 230 -2.55 7.73 6.07
C HIS A 230 -3.02 6.35 5.66
N LEU A 231 -2.55 5.86 4.52
CA LEU A 231 -2.90 4.55 3.98
C LEU A 231 -1.65 3.79 3.55
N VAL A 232 -1.75 2.46 3.63
CA VAL A 232 -0.77 1.53 3.07
C VAL A 232 -1.50 0.48 2.24
N TRP A 233 -0.96 0.19 1.04
CA TRP A 233 -1.46 -0.86 0.16
C TRP A 233 -0.39 -1.94 -0.04
N ALA A 234 -0.71 -3.18 0.24
CA ALA A 234 0.19 -4.33 0.19
C ALA A 234 -0.39 -5.47 -0.68
N PRO A 235 0.43 -6.06 -1.57
CA PRO A 235 1.72 -5.56 -2.02
C PRO A 235 1.58 -4.35 -2.95
N PHE A 236 2.64 -3.55 -3.06
CA PHE A 236 2.72 -2.46 -4.03
C PHE A 236 2.46 -2.95 -5.47
N ARG A 237 1.73 -2.15 -6.27
CA ARG A 237 1.45 -2.40 -7.68
C ARG A 237 1.82 -1.19 -8.53
N THR A 238 2.31 -1.43 -9.73
CA THR A 238 2.49 -0.37 -10.74
C THR A 238 1.36 -0.41 -11.78
N ALA A 239 1.10 0.73 -12.40
CA ALA A 239 0.18 0.78 -13.54
C ALA A 239 0.79 0.08 -14.79
N ASN A 240 2.11 -0.01 -14.87
CA ASN A 240 2.82 -0.70 -15.95
C ASN A 240 3.06 -2.16 -15.55
N VAL A 241 2.18 -3.04 -16.02
CA VAL A 241 2.19 -4.47 -15.71
C VAL A 241 3.50 -5.16 -16.14
N GLU A 242 4.13 -4.70 -17.21
CA GLU A 242 5.38 -5.30 -17.72
C GLU A 242 6.57 -5.05 -16.78
N GLN A 243 6.60 -3.87 -16.18
CA GLN A 243 7.69 -3.44 -15.30
C GLN A 243 7.45 -3.81 -13.83
N ASP A 244 6.20 -4.16 -13.45
CA ASP A 244 5.84 -4.39 -12.05
C ASP A 244 6.73 -5.40 -11.31
N PRO A 245 7.00 -6.62 -11.83
CA PRO A 245 7.87 -7.58 -11.15
C PRO A 245 9.30 -7.09 -10.98
N PHE A 246 9.83 -6.39 -11.99
CA PHE A 246 11.20 -5.87 -11.95
C PHE A 246 11.33 -4.70 -10.97
N ILE A 247 10.35 -3.79 -10.96
CA ILE A 247 10.34 -2.67 -10.01
C ILE A 247 10.21 -3.19 -8.58
N ARG A 248 9.30 -4.12 -8.30
CA ARG A 248 9.15 -4.71 -6.96
C ARG A 248 10.42 -5.41 -6.48
N ALA A 249 11.03 -6.23 -7.34
CA ALA A 249 12.29 -6.91 -7.02
C ALA A 249 13.43 -5.90 -6.76
N ASN A 250 13.51 -4.83 -7.56
CA ASN A 250 14.53 -3.80 -7.40
C ASN A 250 14.34 -2.99 -6.11
N VAL A 251 13.09 -2.62 -5.77
CA VAL A 251 12.76 -1.95 -4.50
C VAL A 251 13.23 -2.78 -3.31
N GLN A 252 12.91 -4.08 -3.29
CA GLN A 252 13.32 -4.98 -2.21
C GLN A 252 14.84 -5.17 -2.16
N ARG A 253 15.51 -5.31 -3.31
CA ARG A 253 16.96 -5.42 -3.39
C ARG A 253 17.67 -4.19 -2.82
N ILE A 254 17.26 -2.99 -3.24
CA ILE A 254 17.83 -1.72 -2.74
C ILE A 254 17.66 -1.62 -1.22
N ALA A 255 16.48 -1.93 -0.69
CA ALA A 255 16.22 -1.90 0.74
C ALA A 255 17.09 -2.92 1.50
N GLN A 256 17.24 -4.14 1.00
CA GLN A 256 18.10 -5.16 1.60
C GLN A 256 19.58 -4.74 1.61
N GLU A 257 20.09 -4.22 0.50
CA GLU A 257 21.47 -3.73 0.41
C GLU A 257 21.73 -2.59 1.37
N ALA A 258 20.78 -1.67 1.52
CA ALA A 258 20.89 -0.60 2.50
C ALA A 258 21.02 -1.14 3.92
N ILE A 259 20.21 -2.12 4.31
CA ILE A 259 20.22 -2.66 5.67
C ILE A 259 21.42 -3.57 5.94
N LYS A 260 22.00 -4.22 4.93
CA LYS A 260 23.26 -4.98 5.07
C LYS A 260 24.42 -4.10 5.53
N SER A 261 24.40 -2.80 5.20
CA SER A 261 25.47 -1.85 5.58
C SER A 261 25.47 -1.48 7.08
N PHE A 262 24.42 -1.78 7.81
CA PHE A 262 24.28 -1.52 9.24
C PHE A 262 24.67 -2.74 10.09
N THR A 263 24.76 -2.54 11.42
CA THR A 263 25.12 -3.56 12.39
C THR A 263 24.04 -3.76 13.45
N GLY A 264 24.08 -4.91 14.14
CA GLY A 264 23.03 -5.33 15.06
C GLY A 264 21.89 -6.04 14.35
N ALA A 265 20.89 -6.46 15.11
CA ALA A 265 19.76 -7.24 14.62
C ALA A 265 18.43 -6.49 14.81
N GLY A 266 17.40 -6.88 14.11
CA GLY A 266 16.05 -6.31 14.26
C GLY A 266 15.38 -6.03 12.92
N VAL A 267 14.23 -5.39 12.98
CA VAL A 267 13.49 -4.90 11.81
C VAL A 267 13.83 -3.44 11.57
N PHE A 268 13.94 -3.10 10.32
CA PHE A 268 14.17 -1.74 9.82
C PHE A 268 13.07 -1.37 8.83
N GLY A 269 12.53 -0.17 8.94
CA GLY A 269 11.64 0.40 7.94
C GLY A 269 12.42 1.24 6.95
N VAL A 270 12.38 0.89 5.66
CA VAL A 270 13.03 1.64 4.57
C VAL A 270 11.95 2.33 3.76
N GLU A 271 11.98 3.65 3.70
CA GLU A 271 11.10 4.47 2.86
C GLU A 271 11.80 4.87 1.58
N LEU A 272 11.09 4.77 0.45
CA LEU A 272 11.64 4.97 -0.87
C LEU A 272 10.67 5.78 -1.75
N PHE A 273 11.24 6.42 -2.77
CA PHE A 273 10.49 7.10 -3.82
C PHE A 273 10.61 6.35 -5.14
N LEU A 274 9.50 6.19 -5.85
CA LEU A 274 9.47 5.73 -7.23
C LEU A 274 9.26 6.92 -8.16
N LEU A 275 10.16 7.10 -9.12
CA LEU A 275 10.08 8.13 -10.14
C LEU A 275 9.33 7.62 -11.39
N ALA A 276 8.87 8.53 -12.23
CA ALA A 276 8.23 8.20 -13.51
C ALA A 276 9.16 7.42 -14.47
N SER A 277 10.47 7.58 -14.33
CA SER A 277 11.50 6.83 -15.07
C SER A 277 11.58 5.35 -14.66
N GLY A 278 10.98 4.95 -13.53
CA GLY A 278 11.17 3.64 -12.88
C GLY A 278 12.37 3.61 -11.91
N GLU A 279 13.09 4.71 -11.76
CA GLU A 279 14.16 4.85 -10.79
C GLU A 279 13.63 4.83 -9.36
N ILE A 280 14.40 4.21 -8.45
CA ILE A 280 14.07 4.08 -7.03
C ILE A 280 15.11 4.84 -6.22
N LEU A 281 14.65 5.73 -5.33
CA LEU A 281 15.53 6.48 -4.42
C LEU A 281 15.15 6.19 -2.97
N ILE A 282 16.13 6.00 -2.09
CA ILE A 282 15.91 5.87 -0.66
C ILE A 282 15.63 7.26 -0.07
N ASN A 283 14.49 7.39 0.61
CA ASN A 283 14.15 8.59 1.37
C ASN A 283 14.80 8.54 2.75
N GLU A 284 14.38 7.59 3.60
CA GLU A 284 14.92 7.45 4.95
C GLU A 284 14.79 6.02 5.49
N ILE A 285 15.50 5.75 6.59
CA ILE A 285 15.46 4.47 7.29
C ILE A 285 15.13 4.71 8.76
N ALA A 286 14.30 3.84 9.33
CA ALA A 286 14.03 3.73 10.76
C ALA A 286 14.64 2.43 11.31
N PRO A 287 15.33 2.45 12.48
CA PRO A 287 16.03 1.28 13.04
C PRO A 287 15.11 0.42 13.93
N ARG A 288 13.86 0.25 13.56
CA ARG A 288 12.78 -0.37 14.33
C ARG A 288 11.62 -0.78 13.46
N PRO A 289 10.67 -1.59 13.96
CA PRO A 289 9.38 -1.77 13.28
C PRO A 289 8.76 -0.43 12.89
N HIS A 290 8.14 -0.37 11.73
CA HIS A 290 7.65 0.87 11.16
C HIS A 290 6.14 0.85 10.94
N ASN A 291 5.51 2.03 10.95
CA ASN A 291 4.07 2.17 10.74
C ASN A 291 3.60 1.54 9.44
N SER A 292 4.36 1.72 8.36
CA SER A 292 4.04 1.11 7.05
C SER A 292 4.06 -0.42 7.05
N GLY A 293 4.65 -1.05 8.09
CA GLY A 293 4.72 -2.49 8.26
C GLY A 293 3.64 -3.09 9.17
N HIS A 294 2.71 -2.30 9.69
CA HIS A 294 1.68 -2.82 10.61
C HIS A 294 0.76 -3.84 9.92
N TYR A 295 0.50 -3.70 8.62
CA TYR A 295 -0.26 -4.65 7.82
C TYR A 295 0.26 -6.09 7.95
N THR A 296 1.55 -6.27 8.27
CA THR A 296 2.18 -7.59 8.38
C THR A 296 1.59 -8.47 9.48
N ILE A 297 0.91 -7.88 10.46
CA ILE A 297 0.27 -8.62 11.56
C ILE A 297 -0.78 -9.58 11.00
N GLU A 298 -1.66 -9.09 10.15
CA GLU A 298 -2.74 -9.88 9.55
C GLU A 298 -2.34 -10.51 8.22
N ALA A 299 -1.52 -9.81 7.43
CA ALA A 299 -1.31 -10.15 6.02
C ALA A 299 -0.09 -11.04 5.75
N CYS A 300 0.87 -11.16 6.67
CA CYS A 300 2.08 -11.97 6.47
C CYS A 300 2.11 -13.22 7.34
N GLU A 301 2.92 -14.21 6.94
CA GLU A 301 3.11 -15.45 7.72
C GLU A 301 3.73 -15.18 9.09
N SER A 302 4.68 -14.23 9.16
CA SER A 302 5.22 -13.68 10.41
C SER A 302 5.17 -12.16 10.34
N SER A 303 4.71 -11.49 11.40
CA SER A 303 4.68 -10.03 11.44
C SER A 303 6.07 -9.41 11.59
N GLN A 304 6.17 -8.12 11.33
CA GLN A 304 7.40 -7.37 11.61
C GLN A 304 7.80 -7.43 13.10
N PHE A 305 6.83 -7.56 14.00
CA PHE A 305 7.09 -7.64 15.45
C PHE A 305 7.60 -9.02 15.85
N ASP A 306 7.03 -10.10 15.30
CA ASP A 306 7.52 -11.46 15.49
C ASP A 306 8.96 -11.59 15.01
N ASN A 307 9.24 -11.09 13.80
CA ASN A 307 10.58 -11.14 13.24
C ASN A 307 11.57 -10.20 13.92
N HIS A 308 11.11 -9.06 14.45
CA HIS A 308 11.97 -8.21 15.28
C HIS A 308 12.41 -8.96 16.55
N LEU A 309 11.46 -9.58 17.25
CA LEU A 309 11.74 -10.40 18.43
C LEU A 309 12.69 -11.56 18.12
N ARG A 310 12.42 -12.31 17.05
CA ARG A 310 13.27 -13.43 16.63
C ARG A 310 14.69 -12.97 16.29
N ALA A 311 14.82 -11.87 15.54
CA ALA A 311 16.11 -11.32 15.16
C ALA A 311 16.96 -10.92 16.37
N ILE A 312 16.40 -10.14 17.30
CA ILE A 312 17.13 -9.67 18.47
C ILE A 312 17.45 -10.77 19.50
N LEU A 313 16.71 -11.88 19.48
CA LEU A 313 16.98 -13.05 20.32
C LEU A 313 17.88 -14.09 19.65
N GLY A 314 18.24 -13.91 18.36
CA GLY A 314 19.02 -14.87 17.59
C GLY A 314 18.23 -16.13 17.25
N LEU A 315 16.90 -16.06 17.18
CA LEU A 315 16.02 -17.17 16.76
C LEU A 315 15.94 -17.21 15.23
N PRO A 316 15.57 -18.37 14.64
CA PRO A 316 15.31 -18.46 13.22
C PRO A 316 14.24 -17.45 12.78
N LEU A 317 14.50 -16.72 11.71
CA LEU A 317 13.53 -15.76 11.17
C LEU A 317 12.32 -16.49 10.61
N GLY A 318 11.15 -15.95 10.84
CA GLY A 318 9.92 -16.40 10.22
C GLY A 318 9.78 -15.88 8.79
N SER A 319 8.97 -16.56 8.00
CA SER A 319 8.70 -16.17 6.62
C SER A 319 8.08 -14.78 6.53
N THR A 320 8.62 -13.95 5.65
CA THR A 320 8.12 -12.60 5.37
C THR A 320 7.06 -12.56 4.27
N LYS A 321 6.65 -13.72 3.76
CA LYS A 321 5.68 -13.83 2.66
C LYS A 321 4.31 -13.33 3.10
N ILE A 322 3.63 -12.66 2.16
CA ILE A 322 2.22 -12.35 2.31
C ILE A 322 1.40 -13.66 2.19
N LYS A 323 0.47 -13.87 3.12
CA LYS A 323 -0.41 -15.07 3.18
C LYS A 323 -1.80 -14.83 2.63
N VAL A 324 -2.09 -13.59 2.22
CA VAL A 324 -3.36 -13.13 1.63
C VAL A 324 -3.12 -12.59 0.23
N GLY A 325 -4.15 -12.40 -0.58
CA GLY A 325 -3.99 -11.83 -1.93
C GLY A 325 -3.60 -10.35 -1.92
N ALA A 326 -4.17 -9.59 -0.97
CA ALA A 326 -3.89 -8.18 -0.78
C ALA A 326 -4.23 -7.73 0.65
N ALA A 327 -3.70 -6.58 1.06
CA ALA A 327 -4.06 -5.91 2.29
C ALA A 327 -4.04 -4.38 2.13
N GLY A 328 -4.95 -3.70 2.84
CA GLY A 328 -4.95 -2.25 3.03
C GLY A 328 -4.82 -1.92 4.52
N MET A 329 -4.07 -0.89 4.89
CA MET A 329 -3.99 -0.42 6.26
C MET A 329 -4.33 1.06 6.33
N LEU A 330 -5.31 1.42 7.15
CA LEU A 330 -5.72 2.78 7.44
C LEU A 330 -5.22 3.18 8.82
N ASN A 331 -4.44 4.27 8.91
CA ASN A 331 -4.10 4.86 10.20
C ASN A 331 -5.29 5.65 10.76
N ILE A 332 -5.63 5.40 12.01
CA ILE A 332 -6.61 6.17 12.77
C ILE A 332 -5.90 7.36 13.40
N LEU A 333 -6.17 8.56 12.89
CA LEU A 333 -5.60 9.80 13.39
C LEU A 333 -6.59 10.49 14.33
N GLY A 334 -6.09 11.07 15.43
CA GLY A 334 -6.92 11.83 16.35
C GLY A 334 -7.53 13.08 15.68
N SER A 335 -8.80 13.36 15.97
CA SER A 335 -9.57 14.46 15.37
C SER A 335 -9.52 15.76 16.16
N ASN A 336 -9.05 15.73 17.40
CA ASN A 336 -9.13 16.83 18.37
C ASN A 336 -10.58 17.22 18.77
N ARG A 337 -11.56 16.39 18.41
CA ARG A 337 -12.96 16.52 18.86
C ARG A 337 -13.20 15.49 19.95
N LEU A 338 -13.79 15.91 21.06
CA LEU A 338 -14.16 15.03 22.15
C LEU A 338 -15.68 15.10 22.35
N ILE A 339 -16.30 13.94 22.52
CA ILE A 339 -17.70 13.83 22.92
C ILE A 339 -17.79 13.11 24.28
N GLN A 340 -18.82 13.43 25.05
CA GLN A 340 -19.10 12.64 26.24
C GLN A 340 -19.63 11.26 25.82
N PRO A 341 -19.11 10.16 26.39
CA PRO A 341 -19.61 8.82 26.12
C PRO A 341 -21.10 8.72 26.45
N GLN A 342 -21.88 8.15 25.53
CA GLN A 342 -23.29 7.86 25.83
C GLN A 342 -23.38 6.58 26.68
N PRO A 343 -24.06 6.59 27.84
CA PRO A 343 -24.10 5.44 28.76
C PRO A 343 -24.70 4.15 28.17
N SER A 344 -25.43 4.28 27.05
CA SER A 344 -26.17 3.15 26.43
C SER A 344 -25.42 2.45 25.30
N LYS A 345 -24.19 2.91 24.91
CA LYS A 345 -23.42 2.32 23.81
C LYS A 345 -22.02 1.95 24.25
N VAL A 346 -21.51 0.82 23.76
CA VAL A 346 -20.10 0.47 23.87
C VAL A 346 -19.32 1.49 23.06
N SER A 347 -18.44 2.24 23.73
CA SER A 347 -17.56 3.23 23.10
C SER A 347 -16.11 2.82 23.32
N PHE A 348 -15.32 2.89 22.27
CA PHE A 348 -13.89 2.54 22.28
C PHE A 348 -12.99 3.76 22.54
N SER A 349 -13.52 4.97 22.39
CA SER A 349 -12.78 6.22 22.56
C SER A 349 -13.74 7.39 22.79
N SER A 350 -13.30 8.40 23.54
CA SER A 350 -13.96 9.71 23.62
C SER A 350 -13.81 10.55 22.33
N ASP A 351 -12.94 10.15 21.41
CA ASP A 351 -12.84 10.75 20.07
C ASP A 351 -13.85 10.07 19.13
N PRO A 352 -14.85 10.82 18.62
CA PRO A 352 -15.93 10.24 17.83
C PRO A 352 -15.48 9.63 16.50
N LEU A 353 -14.36 10.09 15.93
CA LEU A 353 -13.80 9.49 14.73
C LEU A 353 -13.24 8.11 15.00
N ILE A 354 -12.47 7.96 16.09
CA ILE A 354 -11.90 6.69 16.50
C ILE A 354 -13.01 5.67 16.77
N ASP A 355 -14.04 6.11 17.49
CA ASP A 355 -15.19 5.27 17.82
C ASP A 355 -15.96 4.84 16.56
N LYS A 356 -16.29 5.77 15.66
CA LYS A 356 -16.97 5.50 14.38
C LYS A 356 -16.18 4.52 13.51
N LEU A 357 -14.89 4.78 13.30
CA LEU A 357 -14.05 3.90 12.47
C LEU A 357 -13.89 2.50 13.07
N THR A 358 -13.80 2.40 14.40
CA THR A 358 -13.73 1.10 15.08
C THR A 358 -15.00 0.28 14.87
N HIS A 359 -16.18 0.89 15.00
CA HIS A 359 -17.46 0.22 14.75
C HIS A 359 -17.61 -0.24 13.29
N VAL A 360 -17.22 0.59 12.32
CA VAL A 360 -17.21 0.21 10.90
C VAL A 360 -16.25 -0.95 10.66
N ALA A 361 -15.05 -0.92 11.25
CA ALA A 361 -14.08 -2.00 11.10
C ALA A 361 -14.61 -3.32 11.66
N LEU A 362 -15.22 -3.32 12.85
CA LEU A 362 -15.77 -4.52 13.48
C LEU A 362 -16.94 -5.14 12.69
N SER A 363 -17.61 -4.35 11.85
CA SER A 363 -18.67 -4.85 10.95
C SER A 363 -18.17 -5.18 9.53
N THR A 364 -16.89 -4.91 9.23
CA THR A 364 -16.30 -5.16 7.91
C THR A 364 -15.54 -6.51 7.92
N PRO A 365 -15.93 -7.51 7.11
CA PRO A 365 -15.20 -8.76 7.02
C PRO A 365 -13.73 -8.54 6.64
N GLY A 366 -12.82 -9.24 7.34
CA GLY A 366 -11.37 -9.12 7.10
C GLY A 366 -10.71 -7.84 7.59
N ALA A 367 -11.45 -6.97 8.30
CA ALA A 367 -10.88 -5.79 8.96
C ALA A 367 -10.56 -6.09 10.42
N THR A 368 -9.35 -5.69 10.86
CA THR A 368 -8.86 -5.82 12.24
C THR A 368 -8.43 -4.46 12.76
N PRO A 369 -9.14 -3.86 13.74
CA PRO A 369 -8.73 -2.62 14.37
C PRO A 369 -7.70 -2.88 15.48
N HIS A 370 -6.66 -2.02 15.53
CA HIS A 370 -5.65 -1.97 16.58
C HIS A 370 -5.66 -0.59 17.24
N LEU A 371 -6.23 -0.48 18.41
CA LEU A 371 -6.22 0.76 19.21
C LEU A 371 -5.02 0.80 20.13
N TYR A 372 -4.32 1.94 20.15
CA TYR A 372 -3.05 2.03 20.85
C TYR A 372 -3.15 2.33 22.36
N GLY A 373 -4.33 2.68 22.87
CA GLY A 373 -4.52 2.98 24.29
C GLY A 373 -3.88 4.31 24.75
N LYS A 374 -3.66 5.26 23.85
CA LYS A 374 -3.09 6.58 24.19
C LYS A 374 -4.12 7.44 24.91
N ALA A 375 -3.76 8.02 26.05
CA ALA A 375 -4.65 8.77 26.93
C ALA A 375 -5.30 10.02 26.29
N GLN A 376 -4.62 10.66 25.33
CA GLN A 376 -5.12 11.91 24.71
C GLN A 376 -5.14 11.79 23.19
N SER A 377 -6.30 11.99 22.59
CA SER A 377 -6.44 12.25 21.17
C SER A 377 -6.02 13.69 20.85
N ARG A 378 -5.18 13.85 19.82
CA ARG A 378 -4.76 15.16 19.29
C ARG A 378 -4.76 15.08 17.78
N LYS A 379 -5.08 16.17 17.09
CA LYS A 379 -5.07 16.23 15.63
C LYS A 379 -3.76 15.68 15.05
N GLY A 380 -3.89 14.72 14.14
CA GLY A 380 -2.75 14.07 13.47
C GLY A 380 -1.97 13.04 14.31
N ARG A 381 -2.30 12.86 15.61
CA ARG A 381 -1.67 11.80 16.42
C ARG A 381 -2.21 10.44 16.02
N LYS A 382 -1.33 9.48 15.68
CA LYS A 382 -1.71 8.10 15.40
C LYS A 382 -2.28 7.46 16.66
N MET A 383 -3.57 7.17 16.67
CA MET A 383 -4.31 6.61 17.81
C MET A 383 -4.58 5.11 17.65
N GLY A 384 -4.51 4.61 16.43
CA GLY A 384 -4.72 3.23 16.06
C GLY A 384 -4.44 3.02 14.59
N HIS A 385 -4.68 1.81 14.12
CA HIS A 385 -4.78 1.48 12.71
C HIS A 385 -5.83 0.38 12.49
N ILE A 386 -6.30 0.26 11.27
CA ILE A 386 -7.18 -0.81 10.83
C ILE A 386 -6.49 -1.49 9.67
N THR A 387 -6.24 -2.80 9.77
CA THR A 387 -5.78 -3.62 8.65
C THR A 387 -6.98 -4.33 8.04
N VAL A 388 -7.10 -4.26 6.72
CA VAL A 388 -8.12 -4.97 5.93
C VAL A 388 -7.40 -5.94 5.02
N VAL A 389 -7.75 -7.22 5.07
CA VAL A 389 -7.18 -8.26 4.21
C VAL A 389 -8.23 -8.82 3.26
N GLY A 390 -7.79 -9.35 2.13
CA GLY A 390 -8.66 -9.98 1.12
C GLY A 390 -7.89 -10.88 0.17
N VAL A 391 -8.62 -11.62 -0.67
CA VAL A 391 -8.03 -12.51 -1.67
C VAL A 391 -7.56 -11.76 -2.92
N SER A 392 -7.90 -10.47 -3.04
CA SER A 392 -7.50 -9.61 -4.16
C SER A 392 -7.50 -8.13 -3.78
N ASP A 393 -6.81 -7.31 -4.58
CA ASP A 393 -6.83 -5.85 -4.44
C ASP A 393 -8.26 -5.28 -4.55
N ALA A 394 -9.10 -5.88 -5.41
CA ALA A 394 -10.49 -5.45 -5.59
C ALA A 394 -11.31 -5.64 -4.31
N GLU A 395 -11.21 -6.80 -3.69
CA GLU A 395 -11.94 -7.11 -2.45
C GLU A 395 -11.47 -6.22 -1.29
N VAL A 396 -10.16 -5.98 -1.18
CA VAL A 396 -9.64 -5.05 -0.17
C VAL A 396 -10.12 -3.63 -0.45
N GLY A 397 -10.13 -3.20 -1.71
CA GLY A 397 -10.64 -1.89 -2.11
C GLY A 397 -12.11 -1.69 -1.75
N GLU A 398 -12.96 -2.69 -2.00
CA GLU A 398 -14.38 -2.68 -1.64
C GLU A 398 -14.57 -2.57 -0.11
N ARG A 399 -13.89 -3.41 0.66
CA ARG A 399 -13.93 -3.39 2.13
C ARG A 399 -13.43 -2.07 2.71
N MET A 400 -12.37 -1.51 2.14
CA MET A 400 -11.81 -0.21 2.56
C MET A 400 -12.75 0.96 2.23
N ALA A 401 -13.59 0.86 1.20
CA ALA A 401 -14.48 1.94 0.77
C ALA A 401 -15.42 2.41 1.90
N GLY A 402 -15.95 1.48 2.70
CA GLY A 402 -16.79 1.80 3.86
C GLY A 402 -16.04 2.61 4.93
N LEU A 403 -14.81 2.23 5.23
CA LEU A 403 -13.95 2.95 6.19
C LEU A 403 -13.58 4.34 5.68
N LEU A 404 -13.23 4.46 4.40
CA LEU A 404 -12.87 5.73 3.78
C LEU A 404 -14.07 6.68 3.68
N SER A 405 -15.27 6.15 3.39
CA SER A 405 -16.51 6.94 3.41
C SER A 405 -16.81 7.46 4.82
N ALA A 406 -16.70 6.60 5.85
CA ALA A 406 -16.92 6.99 7.23
C ALA A 406 -15.94 8.08 7.70
N LEU A 407 -14.69 8.04 7.21
CA LEU A 407 -13.68 9.07 7.47
C LEU A 407 -14.04 10.39 6.78
N ALA A 408 -14.41 10.34 5.49
CA ALA A 408 -14.76 11.53 4.72
C ALA A 408 -15.97 12.26 5.30
N ASP A 409 -17.03 11.54 5.65
CA ASP A 409 -18.23 12.10 6.27
C ASP A 409 -17.90 12.81 7.59
N PHE A 410 -16.85 12.35 8.29
CA PHE A 410 -16.42 12.98 9.52
C PHE A 410 -15.57 14.24 9.28
N GLU A 411 -14.65 14.19 8.32
CA GLU A 411 -13.78 15.34 7.99
C GLU A 411 -14.58 16.49 7.34
N HIS A 412 -15.58 16.16 6.53
CA HIS A 412 -16.40 17.09 5.76
C HIS A 412 -17.90 16.81 5.96
N PRO A 413 -18.48 17.19 7.13
CA PRO A 413 -19.91 17.05 7.37
C PRO A 413 -20.66 18.13 6.58
N THR A 414 -20.72 18.04 5.26
CA THR A 414 -21.36 19.04 4.42
C THR A 414 -22.50 18.52 3.59
N THR A 415 -23.46 19.39 3.40
CA THR A 415 -24.60 19.34 2.52
C THR A 415 -24.26 19.49 1.04
N ASP A 416 -22.98 19.68 0.66
CA ASP A 416 -22.58 19.95 -0.71
C ASP A 416 -21.69 18.83 -1.31
N SER A 417 -22.15 18.35 -2.45
CA SER A 417 -21.59 17.23 -3.22
C SER A 417 -20.18 17.45 -3.83
N GLU A 418 -19.52 18.57 -3.56
CA GLU A 418 -18.24 18.93 -4.18
C GLU A 418 -16.99 18.54 -3.36
N SER A 419 -17.13 18.12 -2.08
CA SER A 419 -15.98 17.78 -1.24
C SER A 419 -15.44 16.35 -1.43
N SER A 420 -15.92 15.62 -2.44
CA SER A 420 -15.46 14.25 -2.76
C SER A 420 -14.09 14.19 -3.43
N SER A 421 -13.41 15.32 -3.69
CA SER A 421 -12.18 15.35 -4.48
C SER A 421 -10.96 14.69 -3.82
N ALA A 422 -10.86 14.70 -2.49
CA ALA A 422 -9.77 14.01 -1.78
C ALA A 422 -9.97 12.50 -1.72
N LEU A 423 -11.22 12.01 -1.78
CA LEU A 423 -11.56 10.60 -1.89
C LEU A 423 -11.67 10.15 -3.36
N SER A 424 -11.79 11.08 -4.31
CA SER A 424 -11.82 10.76 -5.73
C SER A 424 -10.49 10.17 -6.21
N SER A 425 -9.38 10.44 -5.53
CA SER A 425 -8.12 9.72 -5.75
C SER A 425 -8.20 8.24 -5.35
N TYR A 426 -9.18 7.87 -4.50
CA TYR A 426 -9.48 6.50 -4.07
C TYR A 426 -10.76 5.92 -4.68
N ARG A 427 -11.55 6.72 -5.40
CA ARG A 427 -12.66 6.24 -6.23
C ARG A 427 -12.22 6.23 -7.69
N PRO A 428 -11.73 5.12 -8.20
CA PRO A 428 -11.24 5.05 -9.56
C PRO A 428 -12.39 4.73 -10.53
N HIS A 429 -13.35 5.60 -10.69
CA HIS A 429 -14.34 5.51 -11.75
C HIS A 429 -14.71 6.88 -12.27
N LEU A 430 -13.82 7.42 -13.10
CA LEU A 430 -14.30 8.31 -14.14
C LEU A 430 -15.02 7.44 -15.19
N HIS A 431 -16.23 7.83 -15.57
CA HIS A 431 -17.02 7.17 -16.60
C HIS A 431 -16.14 6.89 -17.83
N GLY A 432 -16.03 5.62 -18.23
CA GLY A 432 -15.18 5.20 -19.36
C GLY A 432 -13.71 4.91 -19.06
N GLN A 433 -13.27 4.94 -17.80
CA GLN A 433 -11.91 4.53 -17.41
C GLN A 433 -11.86 3.12 -16.80
N SER A 434 -10.71 2.46 -16.98
CA SER A 434 -10.44 1.16 -16.35
C SER A 434 -10.33 1.26 -14.85
N HIS A 435 -10.87 0.26 -14.14
CA HIS A 435 -10.74 0.16 -12.70
C HIS A 435 -9.30 -0.25 -12.33
N PRO A 436 -8.66 0.34 -11.30
CA PRO A 436 -7.30 -0.03 -10.88
C PRO A 436 -7.22 -1.44 -10.28
N HIS A 437 -8.34 -1.97 -9.79
CA HIS A 437 -8.44 -3.31 -9.20
C HIS A 437 -9.54 -4.13 -9.92
N PRO A 438 -9.31 -4.53 -11.19
CA PRO A 438 -10.33 -5.20 -11.99
C PRO A 438 -10.55 -6.66 -11.59
N LEU A 439 -11.81 -7.11 -11.55
CA LEU A 439 -12.16 -8.53 -11.50
C LEU A 439 -12.25 -9.15 -12.90
N ILE A 440 -12.61 -8.34 -13.91
CA ILE A 440 -12.65 -8.74 -15.31
C ILE A 440 -11.68 -7.87 -16.11
N SER A 441 -10.81 -8.50 -16.91
CA SER A 441 -9.99 -7.81 -17.88
C SER A 441 -10.55 -8.03 -19.29
N ILE A 442 -10.87 -6.94 -19.98
CA ILE A 442 -11.29 -6.94 -21.40
C ILE A 442 -10.08 -6.52 -22.22
N ILE A 443 -9.52 -7.44 -22.97
CA ILE A 443 -8.32 -7.21 -23.77
C ILE A 443 -8.55 -7.44 -25.25
N MET A 444 -7.79 -6.73 -26.08
CA MET A 444 -7.84 -6.84 -27.53
C MET A 444 -6.46 -6.59 -28.15
N GLY A 445 -6.22 -7.14 -29.34
CA GLY A 445 -4.94 -7.05 -30.04
C GLY A 445 -4.67 -5.71 -30.71
N SER A 446 -5.73 -4.95 -31.00
CA SER A 446 -5.69 -3.65 -31.67
C SER A 446 -6.85 -2.78 -31.19
N ASP A 447 -6.67 -1.47 -31.27
CA ASP A 447 -7.71 -0.46 -31.06
C ASP A 447 -8.86 -0.57 -32.10
N SER A 448 -8.56 -1.11 -33.28
CA SER A 448 -9.57 -1.45 -34.28
C SER A 448 -10.64 -2.44 -33.79
N ASP A 449 -10.31 -3.24 -32.77
CA ASP A 449 -11.22 -4.24 -32.19
C ASP A 449 -12.14 -3.62 -31.10
N LEU A 450 -11.83 -2.39 -30.65
CA LEU A 450 -12.57 -1.72 -29.59
C LEU A 450 -14.08 -1.58 -29.83
N PRO A 451 -14.56 -1.22 -31.06
CA PRO A 451 -16.01 -1.13 -31.29
C PRO A 451 -16.76 -2.46 -31.04
N THR A 452 -16.11 -3.59 -31.32
CA THR A 452 -16.65 -4.93 -31.06
C THR A 452 -16.55 -5.31 -29.56
N MET A 453 -15.53 -4.85 -28.88
CA MET A 453 -15.30 -5.19 -27.46
C MET A 453 -16.01 -4.25 -26.49
N LEU A 454 -16.35 -3.03 -26.92
CA LEU A 454 -16.99 -2.02 -26.06
C LEU A 454 -18.34 -2.47 -25.46
N PRO A 455 -19.22 -3.21 -26.15
CA PRO A 455 -20.47 -3.73 -25.57
C PRO A 455 -20.24 -4.59 -24.30
N ALA A 456 -19.09 -5.27 -24.16
CA ALA A 456 -18.75 -5.99 -22.93
C ALA A 456 -18.58 -5.02 -21.74
N ALA A 457 -17.89 -3.92 -21.94
CA ALA A 457 -17.74 -2.89 -20.92
C ALA A 457 -19.08 -2.21 -20.58
N GLN A 458 -19.88 -1.91 -21.60
CA GLN A 458 -21.17 -1.25 -21.45
C GLN A 458 -22.18 -2.09 -20.65
N ILE A 459 -22.26 -3.40 -20.90
CA ILE A 459 -23.18 -4.28 -20.17
C ILE A 459 -22.76 -4.43 -18.70
N LEU A 460 -21.45 -4.55 -18.42
CA LEU A 460 -20.92 -4.57 -17.06
C LEU A 460 -21.26 -3.27 -16.33
N GLN A 461 -20.99 -2.14 -16.93
CA GLN A 461 -21.24 -0.83 -16.33
C GLN A 461 -22.72 -0.59 -16.03
N LYS A 462 -23.61 -1.04 -16.92
CA LYS A 462 -25.05 -0.77 -16.83
C LYS A 462 -25.78 -1.71 -15.87
N HIS A 463 -25.44 -2.99 -15.87
CA HIS A 463 -26.22 -4.03 -15.20
C HIS A 463 -25.48 -4.74 -14.06
N PHE A 464 -24.15 -4.60 -14.00
CA PHE A 464 -23.30 -5.25 -12.98
C PHE A 464 -22.29 -4.25 -12.40
N PRO A 465 -22.77 -3.12 -11.83
CA PRO A 465 -21.87 -2.05 -11.33
C PRO A 465 -21.00 -2.51 -10.16
N SER A 466 -21.34 -3.61 -9.50
CA SER A 466 -20.54 -4.26 -8.46
C SER A 466 -19.30 -5.00 -9.01
N VAL A 467 -19.20 -5.19 -10.35
CA VAL A 467 -18.10 -5.90 -11.01
C VAL A 467 -17.11 -4.91 -11.62
N PRO A 468 -15.99 -4.60 -10.95
CA PRO A 468 -14.96 -3.74 -11.51
C PRO A 468 -14.25 -4.42 -12.67
N PHE A 469 -13.96 -3.67 -13.73
CA PHE A 469 -13.28 -4.17 -14.92
C PHE A 469 -12.26 -3.17 -15.48
N GLU A 470 -11.33 -3.69 -16.28
CA GLU A 470 -10.43 -2.89 -17.11
C GLU A 470 -10.64 -3.18 -18.60
N VAL A 471 -10.30 -2.21 -19.43
CA VAL A 471 -10.20 -2.36 -20.89
C VAL A 471 -8.81 -1.93 -21.31
N THR A 472 -8.05 -2.82 -21.97
CA THR A 472 -6.68 -2.52 -22.38
C THR A 472 -6.27 -3.24 -23.66
N LEU A 473 -5.19 -2.72 -24.29
CA LEU A 473 -4.59 -3.32 -25.47
C LEU A 473 -3.47 -4.29 -25.09
N VAL A 474 -3.54 -5.51 -25.60
CA VAL A 474 -2.50 -6.55 -25.43
C VAL A 474 -2.33 -7.24 -26.80
N SER A 475 -1.31 -6.82 -27.57
CA SER A 475 -1.09 -7.40 -28.88
C SER A 475 -0.18 -8.63 -28.81
N ALA A 476 -0.69 -9.79 -29.20
CA ALA A 476 0.07 -11.03 -29.22
C ALA A 476 1.31 -10.96 -30.14
N HIS A 477 1.22 -10.27 -31.25
CA HIS A 477 2.27 -10.23 -32.27
C HIS A 477 3.16 -8.99 -32.18
N ARG A 478 2.63 -7.85 -31.73
CA ARG A 478 3.34 -6.56 -31.71
C ARG A 478 3.95 -6.22 -30.35
N THR A 479 3.36 -6.73 -29.27
CA THR A 479 3.85 -6.51 -27.89
C THR A 479 3.91 -7.83 -27.10
N PRO A 480 4.72 -8.84 -27.53
CA PRO A 480 4.72 -10.16 -26.90
C PRO A 480 5.18 -10.12 -25.43
N LEU A 481 6.13 -9.27 -25.07
CA LEU A 481 6.56 -9.11 -23.68
C LEU A 481 5.44 -8.58 -22.79
N ARG A 482 4.63 -7.63 -23.29
CA ARG A 482 3.44 -7.13 -22.58
C ARG A 482 2.40 -8.25 -22.40
N LEU A 483 2.20 -9.08 -23.40
CA LEU A 483 1.32 -10.25 -23.29
C LEU A 483 1.75 -11.17 -22.14
N VAL A 484 3.04 -11.52 -22.07
CA VAL A 484 3.57 -12.39 -21.02
C VAL A 484 3.39 -11.77 -19.65
N ALA A 485 3.78 -10.51 -19.49
CA ALA A 485 3.66 -9.79 -18.22
C ALA A 485 2.18 -9.65 -17.79
N PHE A 486 1.29 -9.30 -18.73
CA PHE A 486 -0.13 -9.20 -18.47
C PHE A 486 -0.73 -10.53 -17.99
N ALA A 487 -0.52 -11.62 -18.74
CA ALA A 487 -1.12 -12.93 -18.45
C ALA A 487 -0.64 -13.50 -17.10
N LYS A 488 0.67 -13.41 -16.81
CA LYS A 488 1.26 -13.89 -15.56
C LYS A 488 0.87 -13.02 -14.35
N GLY A 489 0.77 -11.71 -14.52
CA GLY A 489 0.42 -10.78 -13.44
C GLY A 489 -1.09 -10.58 -13.21
N ALA A 490 -1.97 -11.10 -14.08
CA ALA A 490 -3.40 -10.85 -14.00
C ALA A 490 -4.03 -11.32 -12.67
N ALA A 491 -3.72 -12.54 -12.25
CA ALA A 491 -4.23 -13.10 -10.98
C ALA A 491 -3.77 -12.29 -9.76
N GLU A 492 -2.52 -11.83 -9.75
CA GLU A 492 -1.96 -11.01 -8.66
C GLU A 492 -2.62 -9.62 -8.60
N ARG A 493 -3.09 -9.07 -9.73
CA ARG A 493 -3.85 -7.81 -9.80
C ARG A 493 -5.32 -7.96 -9.38
N GLY A 494 -5.77 -9.17 -9.04
CA GLY A 494 -7.13 -9.44 -8.62
C GLY A 494 -8.06 -9.91 -9.73
N VAL A 495 -7.61 -9.96 -10.99
CA VAL A 495 -8.40 -10.44 -12.12
C VAL A 495 -8.81 -11.90 -11.89
N LYS A 496 -10.08 -12.20 -12.18
CA LYS A 496 -10.67 -13.54 -12.06
C LYS A 496 -11.04 -14.13 -13.41
N VAL A 497 -11.37 -13.29 -14.41
CA VAL A 497 -11.74 -13.71 -15.76
C VAL A 497 -11.14 -12.74 -16.78
N ILE A 498 -10.61 -13.27 -17.87
CA ILE A 498 -10.08 -12.48 -18.98
C ILE A 498 -10.98 -12.67 -20.19
N ILE A 499 -11.49 -11.58 -20.77
CA ILE A 499 -12.21 -11.55 -22.03
C ILE A 499 -11.22 -11.06 -23.10
N ALA A 500 -10.92 -11.90 -24.08
CA ALA A 500 -9.91 -11.62 -25.10
C ALA A 500 -10.53 -11.60 -26.49
N GLY A 501 -10.54 -10.44 -27.15
CA GLY A 501 -11.02 -10.25 -28.50
C GLY A 501 -9.90 -10.31 -29.54
N ALA A 502 -10.10 -11.05 -30.64
CA ALA A 502 -9.14 -11.13 -31.71
C ALA A 502 -9.82 -11.48 -33.05
N GLY A 503 -9.32 -10.87 -34.13
CA GLY A 503 -9.76 -11.14 -35.52
C GLY A 503 -8.69 -11.82 -36.33
N GLY A 504 -9.06 -12.42 -37.46
CA GLY A 504 -8.17 -13.13 -38.39
C GLY A 504 -7.48 -14.33 -37.70
N ALA A 505 -6.16 -14.36 -37.72
CA ALA A 505 -5.37 -15.32 -36.92
C ALA A 505 -5.47 -14.98 -35.42
N ALA A 506 -6.57 -15.32 -34.79
CA ALA A 506 -6.99 -14.93 -33.48
C ALA A 506 -6.18 -15.63 -32.35
N HIS A 507 -4.86 -15.42 -32.31
CA HIS A 507 -3.95 -16.10 -31.38
C HIS A 507 -4.06 -15.59 -29.92
N LEU A 508 -4.47 -14.34 -29.72
CA LEU A 508 -4.45 -13.69 -28.40
C LEU A 508 -5.14 -14.51 -27.29
N PRO A 509 -6.38 -15.02 -27.45
CA PRO A 509 -7.04 -15.78 -26.39
C PRO A 509 -6.28 -17.03 -25.96
N GLY A 510 -5.81 -17.81 -26.93
CA GLY A 510 -5.04 -19.03 -26.69
C GLY A 510 -3.67 -18.77 -26.06
N MET A 511 -2.97 -17.74 -26.53
CA MET A 511 -1.67 -17.36 -25.95
C MET A 511 -1.82 -16.88 -24.51
N VAL A 512 -2.85 -16.09 -24.20
CA VAL A 512 -3.12 -15.69 -22.80
C VAL A 512 -3.47 -16.91 -21.96
N ALA A 513 -4.35 -17.79 -22.43
CA ALA A 513 -4.76 -19.00 -21.70
C ALA A 513 -3.58 -19.96 -21.39
N SER A 514 -2.55 -19.98 -22.24
CA SER A 514 -1.36 -20.78 -22.00
C SER A 514 -0.45 -20.25 -20.89
N MET A 515 -0.64 -19.00 -20.45
CA MET A 515 0.24 -18.30 -19.52
C MET A 515 -0.42 -17.95 -18.18
N THR A 516 -1.72 -18.20 -18.03
CA THR A 516 -2.49 -17.94 -16.81
C THR A 516 -3.33 -19.14 -16.43
N ALA A 517 -3.61 -19.30 -15.14
CA ALA A 517 -4.59 -20.25 -14.63
C ALA A 517 -6.03 -19.69 -14.63
N LEU A 518 -6.20 -18.41 -14.99
CA LEU A 518 -7.53 -17.78 -15.00
C LEU A 518 -8.37 -18.25 -16.19
N PRO A 519 -9.71 -18.30 -16.05
CA PRO A 519 -10.60 -18.51 -17.18
C PRO A 519 -10.43 -17.45 -18.26
N VAL A 520 -10.33 -17.88 -19.52
CA VAL A 520 -10.24 -17.00 -20.68
C VAL A 520 -11.47 -17.21 -21.56
N VAL A 521 -12.17 -16.12 -21.88
CA VAL A 521 -13.31 -16.08 -22.78
C VAL A 521 -12.89 -15.37 -24.06
N GLY A 522 -12.82 -16.12 -25.17
CA GLY A 522 -12.45 -15.61 -26.48
C GLY A 522 -13.66 -15.02 -27.21
N VAL A 523 -13.49 -13.85 -27.80
CA VAL A 523 -14.44 -13.19 -28.66
C VAL A 523 -13.89 -13.21 -30.09
N PRO A 524 -14.43 -14.04 -31.00
CA PRO A 524 -14.04 -13.98 -32.40
C PRO A 524 -14.50 -12.66 -33.01
N ILE A 525 -13.59 -11.93 -33.66
CA ILE A 525 -13.89 -10.63 -34.26
C ILE A 525 -13.89 -10.75 -35.79
N ASP A 526 -14.97 -10.28 -36.43
CA ASP A 526 -15.01 -10.10 -37.87
C ASP A 526 -14.22 -8.85 -38.28
N SER A 527 -13.00 -9.05 -38.72
CA SER A 527 -12.07 -7.98 -39.09
C SER A 527 -12.51 -7.19 -40.35
N LYS A 528 -13.46 -7.69 -41.14
CA LYS A 528 -14.01 -6.98 -42.31
C LYS A 528 -14.94 -5.85 -41.90
N SER A 529 -15.72 -6.05 -40.83
CA SER A 529 -16.66 -5.04 -40.35
C SER A 529 -15.96 -3.82 -39.75
N VAL A 530 -14.67 -3.97 -39.35
CA VAL A 530 -13.93 -2.98 -38.55
C VAL A 530 -12.94 -2.15 -39.41
N ALA A 531 -12.39 -2.68 -40.49
CA ALA A 531 -11.24 -2.02 -41.17
C ALA A 531 -11.37 -1.85 -42.70
N GLY A 532 -12.48 -2.21 -43.35
CA GLY A 532 -12.61 -2.08 -44.79
C GLY A 532 -11.62 -2.92 -45.63
N GLY A 533 -10.88 -3.85 -44.97
CA GLY A 533 -9.84 -4.68 -45.58
C GLY A 533 -10.40 -6.04 -46.05
N GLY A 534 -10.36 -6.30 -47.36
CA GLY A 534 -10.82 -7.55 -47.93
C GLY A 534 -9.90 -8.73 -47.60
N GLY A 535 -10.50 -9.86 -47.17
CA GLY A 535 -9.79 -11.14 -47.14
C GLY A 535 -10.17 -12.15 -46.06
N GLY A 536 -10.96 -11.80 -45.02
CA GLY A 536 -11.34 -12.77 -43.97
C GLY A 536 -12.67 -13.49 -44.28
N LEU A 537 -12.96 -14.59 -43.56
CA LEU A 537 -14.18 -15.39 -43.64
C LEU A 537 -15.29 -14.90 -42.70
N SER A 538 -15.49 -13.60 -42.59
CA SER A 538 -16.51 -12.98 -41.70
C SER A 538 -16.40 -13.43 -40.24
N GLY A 539 -15.17 -13.51 -39.70
CA GLY A 539 -14.88 -13.92 -38.33
C GLY A 539 -14.90 -15.43 -38.07
N VAL A 540 -15.22 -16.25 -39.07
CA VAL A 540 -15.21 -17.73 -38.96
C VAL A 540 -13.77 -18.25 -38.79
N ASP A 541 -12.81 -17.64 -39.44
CA ASP A 541 -11.39 -17.89 -39.30
C ASP A 541 -10.90 -17.61 -37.85
N ALA A 542 -11.31 -16.46 -37.31
CA ALA A 542 -11.04 -16.12 -35.90
C ALA A 542 -11.73 -17.11 -34.94
N MET A 543 -12.98 -17.49 -35.21
CA MET A 543 -13.71 -18.46 -34.42
C MET A 543 -12.97 -19.81 -34.38
N TRP A 544 -12.55 -20.34 -35.54
CA TRP A 544 -11.80 -21.59 -35.61
C TRP A 544 -10.46 -21.51 -34.89
N SER A 545 -9.74 -20.40 -35.01
CA SER A 545 -8.48 -20.18 -34.27
C SER A 545 -8.67 -20.23 -32.76
N ILE A 546 -9.81 -19.74 -32.26
CA ILE A 546 -10.10 -19.73 -30.80
C ILE A 546 -10.63 -21.10 -30.34
N LEU A 547 -11.40 -21.80 -31.13
CA LEU A 547 -12.00 -23.11 -30.76
C LEU A 547 -10.97 -24.27 -30.79
N GLN A 548 -10.00 -24.22 -31.72
CA GLN A 548 -9.03 -25.30 -31.96
C GLN A 548 -7.83 -25.26 -31.01
N MET A 549 -8.06 -24.95 -29.72
CA MET A 549 -6.98 -24.96 -28.76
C MET A 549 -6.50 -26.38 -28.43
N PRO A 550 -5.18 -26.58 -28.23
CA PRO A 550 -4.65 -27.89 -27.87
C PRO A 550 -5.14 -28.33 -26.49
N ARG A 551 -5.13 -29.65 -26.28
CA ARG A 551 -5.49 -30.24 -24.99
C ARG A 551 -4.66 -29.64 -23.85
N GLY A 552 -5.33 -29.16 -22.80
CA GLY A 552 -4.71 -28.53 -21.63
C GLY A 552 -4.75 -27.00 -21.64
N ILE A 553 -5.12 -26.37 -22.75
CA ILE A 553 -5.24 -24.90 -22.88
C ILE A 553 -6.71 -24.53 -23.25
N PRO A 554 -7.64 -24.60 -22.30
CA PRO A 554 -9.05 -24.32 -22.59
C PRO A 554 -9.29 -22.82 -22.78
N VAL A 555 -10.06 -22.48 -23.84
CA VAL A 555 -10.63 -21.14 -24.05
C VAL A 555 -12.12 -21.30 -24.30
N ALA A 556 -12.97 -20.65 -23.51
CA ALA A 556 -14.39 -20.57 -23.79
C ALA A 556 -14.60 -19.58 -24.95
N ALA A 557 -15.47 -19.91 -25.94
CA ALA A 557 -15.79 -19.01 -27.04
C ALA A 557 -17.25 -18.58 -27.00
N VAL A 558 -17.52 -17.35 -27.41
CA VAL A 558 -18.86 -16.81 -27.65
C VAL A 558 -19.09 -16.65 -29.18
N ALA A 559 -20.31 -16.28 -29.57
CA ALA A 559 -20.61 -16.00 -30.98
C ALA A 559 -19.72 -14.86 -31.53
N ILE A 560 -19.52 -14.87 -32.85
CA ILE A 560 -18.74 -13.83 -33.55
C ILE A 560 -19.30 -12.43 -33.21
N ASN A 561 -18.42 -11.49 -32.88
CA ASN A 561 -18.72 -10.11 -32.49
C ASN A 561 -19.61 -9.97 -31.25
N ASN A 562 -19.82 -11.01 -30.45
CA ASN A 562 -20.71 -10.97 -29.28
C ASN A 562 -19.93 -10.82 -27.95
N SER A 563 -19.29 -9.68 -27.79
CA SER A 563 -18.59 -9.36 -26.53
C SER A 563 -19.53 -9.20 -25.33
N THR A 564 -20.78 -8.84 -25.53
CA THR A 564 -21.83 -8.82 -24.49
C THR A 564 -21.98 -10.19 -23.84
N ASN A 565 -22.09 -11.27 -24.61
CA ASN A 565 -22.20 -12.61 -24.07
C ASN A 565 -20.89 -13.05 -23.36
N ALA A 566 -19.75 -12.56 -23.80
CA ALA A 566 -18.49 -12.82 -23.08
C ALA A 566 -18.49 -12.19 -21.69
N ALA A 567 -18.98 -10.95 -21.55
CA ALA A 567 -19.13 -10.29 -20.27
C ALA A 567 -20.16 -11.02 -19.38
N LEU A 568 -21.31 -11.41 -19.91
CA LEU A 568 -22.32 -12.17 -19.17
C LEU A 568 -21.80 -13.55 -18.71
N LEU A 569 -20.98 -14.21 -19.55
CA LEU A 569 -20.31 -15.46 -19.15
C LEU A 569 -19.29 -15.23 -18.05
N ALA A 570 -18.51 -14.15 -18.14
CA ALA A 570 -17.55 -13.78 -17.10
C ALA A 570 -18.26 -13.49 -15.77
N VAL A 571 -19.38 -12.75 -15.77
CA VAL A 571 -20.20 -12.53 -14.55
C VAL A 571 -20.72 -13.86 -14.00
N ARG A 572 -21.18 -14.79 -14.83
CA ARG A 572 -21.62 -16.12 -14.38
C ARG A 572 -20.50 -16.95 -13.76
N ILE A 573 -19.28 -16.84 -14.28
CA ILE A 573 -18.11 -17.48 -13.66
C ILE A 573 -17.86 -16.88 -12.27
N LEU A 574 -17.92 -15.56 -12.12
CA LEU A 574 -17.78 -14.89 -10.84
C LEU A 574 -18.91 -15.22 -9.86
N SER A 575 -20.13 -15.37 -10.36
CA SER A 575 -21.32 -15.65 -9.54
C SER A 575 -21.28 -17.02 -8.88
N ALA A 576 -20.49 -17.97 -9.37
CA ALA A 576 -20.32 -19.29 -8.75
C ALA A 576 -19.82 -19.22 -7.30
N GLY A 577 -19.13 -18.16 -6.92
CA GLY A 577 -18.66 -17.90 -5.54
C GLY A 577 -19.29 -16.65 -4.89
N ASN A 578 -20.23 -15.99 -5.54
CA ASN A 578 -20.82 -14.73 -5.07
C ASN A 578 -22.36 -14.72 -5.22
N PRO A 579 -23.14 -14.98 -4.15
CA PRO A 579 -24.59 -15.01 -4.21
C PRO A 579 -25.26 -13.68 -4.61
N GLU A 580 -24.61 -12.55 -4.41
CA GLU A 580 -25.10 -11.24 -4.84
C GLU A 580 -25.10 -11.14 -6.37
N LEU A 581 -24.02 -11.57 -7.03
CA LEU A 581 -23.95 -11.60 -8.48
C LEU A 581 -24.97 -12.58 -9.11
N VAL A 582 -25.33 -13.66 -8.40
CA VAL A 582 -26.43 -14.53 -8.84
C VAL A 582 -27.73 -13.72 -8.90
N ARG A 583 -28.05 -12.95 -7.85
CA ARG A 583 -29.26 -12.11 -7.80
C ARG A 583 -29.24 -11.02 -8.88
N GLU A 584 -28.10 -10.34 -9.08
CA GLU A 584 -27.98 -9.34 -10.17
C GLU A 584 -28.22 -9.99 -11.55
N MET A 585 -27.71 -11.19 -11.78
CA MET A 585 -27.92 -11.93 -13.02
C MET A 585 -29.39 -12.33 -13.19
N GLU A 586 -30.07 -12.76 -12.14
CA GLU A 586 -31.51 -13.08 -12.17
C GLU A 586 -32.36 -11.83 -12.49
N VAL A 587 -32.03 -10.69 -11.90
CA VAL A 587 -32.69 -9.40 -12.23
C VAL A 587 -32.49 -9.03 -13.70
N TYR A 588 -31.25 -9.18 -14.20
CA TYR A 588 -30.96 -8.94 -15.60
C TYR A 588 -31.79 -9.86 -16.52
N GLN A 589 -31.85 -11.17 -16.21
CA GLN A 589 -32.61 -12.15 -17.00
C GLN A 589 -34.13 -11.86 -16.97
N LYS A 590 -34.67 -11.48 -15.80
CA LYS A 590 -36.07 -11.09 -15.68
C LYS A 590 -36.39 -9.87 -16.56
N GLY A 591 -35.49 -8.86 -16.58
CA GLY A 591 -35.65 -7.68 -17.44
C GLY A 591 -35.71 -8.03 -18.95
N LEU A 592 -34.94 -9.04 -19.38
CA LEU A 592 -35.03 -9.53 -20.78
C LEU A 592 -36.41 -10.14 -21.09
N GLY A 593 -36.99 -10.91 -20.15
CA GLY A 593 -38.34 -11.46 -20.26
C GLY A 593 -39.39 -10.35 -20.36
N GLU A 594 -39.35 -9.38 -19.46
CA GLU A 594 -40.27 -8.23 -19.43
C GLU A 594 -40.21 -7.39 -20.73
N GLU A 595 -39.03 -7.28 -21.35
CA GLU A 595 -38.90 -6.62 -22.66
C GLU A 595 -39.63 -7.38 -23.77
N VAL A 596 -39.54 -8.71 -23.75
CA VAL A 596 -40.26 -9.55 -24.73
C VAL A 596 -41.77 -9.46 -24.52
N ASP A 597 -42.22 -9.53 -23.25
CA ASP A 597 -43.65 -9.41 -22.91
C ASP A 597 -44.24 -8.07 -23.37
N ARG A 598 -43.52 -6.99 -23.21
CA ARG A 598 -43.90 -5.67 -23.71
C ARG A 598 -44.01 -5.67 -25.25
N LYS A 599 -43.06 -6.31 -25.96
CA LYS A 599 -43.11 -6.45 -27.42
C LYS A 599 -44.31 -7.30 -27.90
N ILE A 600 -44.65 -8.36 -27.14
CA ILE A 600 -45.85 -9.17 -27.37
C ILE A 600 -47.11 -8.29 -27.22
N GLY A 601 -47.21 -7.49 -26.16
CA GLY A 601 -48.32 -6.54 -25.98
C GLY A 601 -48.46 -5.58 -27.18
N VAL A 602 -47.37 -4.91 -27.54
CA VAL A 602 -47.37 -3.98 -28.68
C VAL A 602 -47.77 -4.71 -30.00
N LEU A 603 -47.24 -5.92 -30.24
CA LEU A 603 -47.60 -6.70 -31.42
C LEU A 603 -49.09 -7.05 -31.44
N GLY A 604 -49.65 -7.40 -30.28
CA GLY A 604 -51.08 -7.67 -30.14
C GLY A 604 -51.96 -6.44 -30.40
N ASP A 605 -51.56 -5.27 -29.88
CA ASP A 605 -52.31 -4.02 -30.00
C ASP A 605 -52.33 -3.47 -31.44
N ILE A 606 -51.19 -3.46 -32.13
CA ILE A 606 -51.06 -2.84 -33.45
C ILE A 606 -51.16 -3.82 -34.62
N GLY A 607 -51.11 -5.12 -34.32
CA GLY A 607 -51.16 -6.22 -35.29
C GLY A 607 -49.88 -6.39 -36.10
N TRP A 608 -49.62 -7.63 -36.54
CA TRP A 608 -48.38 -7.99 -37.23
C TRP A 608 -48.16 -7.21 -38.56
N GLY A 609 -49.22 -6.77 -39.23
CA GLY A 609 -49.13 -5.99 -40.47
C GLY A 609 -48.58 -4.58 -40.29
N ASN A 610 -48.66 -4.05 -39.09
CA ASN A 610 -48.16 -2.70 -38.70
C ASN A 610 -46.91 -2.77 -37.83
N TYR A 611 -46.61 -3.92 -37.26
CA TYR A 611 -45.45 -4.13 -36.41
C TYR A 611 -44.16 -3.93 -37.22
N GLY A 612 -43.32 -3.02 -36.85
CA GLY A 612 -42.10 -2.65 -37.57
C GLY A 612 -42.22 -1.46 -38.50
N LYS A 613 -43.46 -0.94 -38.78
CA LYS A 613 -43.68 0.33 -39.50
C LYS A 613 -43.62 1.55 -38.57
N SER A 614 -43.94 1.38 -37.32
CA SER A 614 -43.67 2.37 -36.26
C SER A 614 -42.26 2.13 -35.72
N LYS A 615 -41.34 3.09 -35.90
CA LYS A 615 -40.09 3.09 -35.14
C LYS A 615 -40.48 3.18 -33.68
N ILE A 616 -40.32 2.07 -32.94
CA ILE A 616 -40.45 2.04 -31.48
C ILE A 616 -39.17 2.58 -30.88
#